data_8812358d811c38d219c5248b2b1c2efe
#
_entry.id   8812358d811c38d219c5248b2b1c2efe
#
_cell.length_a   1.000
_cell.length_b   1.000
_cell.length_c   1.000
_cell.angle_alpha   90.00
_cell.angle_beta   90.00
_cell.angle_gamma   90.00
#
_symmetry.space_group_name_H-M   'P 1'
#
loop_
_entity.id
_entity.type
_entity.pdbx_description
1 polymer ?
#
loop_
_entity_poly.entity_id
_entity_poly.type
_entity_poly.pdbx_seq_one_letter_code
_entity_poly.pdbx_strand_id
1 'polypeptide(L)'
;MKNTFLLSIITLYSICLSAQFVDTDISLVTTTGKIEGSLVYPEIKQKIPVVLIIAGSGPTDRNGNNPMMKNNSLKMLAEALAANGIASLRFDKRGVAKSASAAVDESDLRFETMINDVEGWIDLLSKDNRFSEITVLGHSEGSTIGMLASQRSEVKKYISLAGPGVMASHKIKEQLAVQASFIMEQAGPILDSLAAGHIVKEVPPMLLSIARPSVQPYIISWFKYDPQVEIAKLDKPILVIQGTTDIQVSIDDADKLKKANSKAQLEIIENMNHVLKEIGEDEADNMQSYNNPELPLKNGLVDIVVEFVNNK
;
A
#
# COMPACT_ATOMS: atom_id res chain seq x y z
N MET A 1 -17.33 33.96 64.60
CA MET A 1 -17.12 34.27 63.15
C MET A 1 -16.67 32.96 62.49
N LYS A 2 -17.57 32.29 61.75
CA LYS A 2 -17.24 31.07 61.01
C LYS A 2 -16.98 31.45 59.56
N ASN A 3 -15.74 31.29 59.08
CA ASN A 3 -15.40 31.46 57.70
C ASN A 3 -15.71 30.20 56.90
N THR A 4 -16.69 30.27 56.03
CA THR A 4 -17.04 29.19 55.07
C THR A 4 -16.19 29.46 53.81
N PHE A 5 -15.23 28.55 53.53
CA PHE A 5 -14.48 28.54 52.27
C PHE A 5 -15.30 27.81 51.24
N LEU A 6 -15.71 28.55 50.21
CA LEU A 6 -16.40 27.99 49.03
C LEU A 6 -15.36 27.48 48.04
N LEU A 7 -15.22 26.16 47.89
CA LEU A 7 -14.32 25.52 46.94
C LEU A 7 -15.03 25.42 45.58
N SER A 8 -14.70 26.28 44.61
CA SER A 8 -15.23 26.20 43.25
C SER A 8 -14.47 25.11 42.47
N ILE A 9 -15.14 24.00 42.19
CA ILE A 9 -14.61 22.94 41.31
C ILE A 9 -14.83 23.42 39.86
N ILE A 10 -13.74 23.76 39.18
CA ILE A 10 -13.74 24.02 37.74
C ILE A 10 -13.61 22.66 37.03
N THR A 11 -14.71 22.18 36.50
CA THR A 11 -14.74 20.99 35.64
C THR A 11 -14.26 21.39 34.24
N LEU A 12 -13.01 21.03 33.90
CA LEU A 12 -12.52 21.13 32.51
C LEU A 12 -13.25 20.05 31.67
N TYR A 13 -14.18 20.46 30.86
CA TYR A 13 -14.71 19.65 29.78
C TYR A 13 -13.66 19.63 28.66
N SER A 14 -12.94 18.52 28.50
CA SER A 14 -12.15 18.25 27.29
C SER A 14 -13.12 18.00 26.16
N ILE A 15 -13.35 19.02 25.32
CA ILE A 15 -14.05 18.85 24.05
C ILE A 15 -13.07 18.08 23.14
N CYS A 16 -13.26 16.76 22.99
CA CYS A 16 -12.68 16.03 21.87
C CYS A 16 -13.29 16.60 20.59
N LEU A 17 -12.63 17.58 19.96
CA LEU A 17 -12.89 17.91 18.57
C LEU A 17 -12.49 16.69 17.75
N SER A 18 -13.45 15.88 17.32
CA SER A 18 -13.27 14.95 16.22
C SER A 18 -12.84 15.80 15.02
N ALA A 19 -11.61 15.61 14.54
CA ALA A 19 -11.13 16.32 13.35
C ALA A 19 -12.08 15.95 12.19
N GLN A 20 -12.79 16.97 11.70
CA GLN A 20 -13.74 16.79 10.61
C GLN A 20 -12.94 16.71 9.31
N PHE A 21 -13.07 15.62 8.58
CA PHE A 21 -12.46 15.44 7.25
C PHE A 21 -13.55 15.14 6.21
N VAL A 22 -13.26 15.47 4.98
CA VAL A 22 -14.09 15.17 3.82
C VAL A 22 -13.56 13.89 3.17
N ASP A 23 -14.45 12.93 2.88
CA ASP A 23 -14.18 11.77 2.01
C ASP A 23 -15.05 11.92 0.76
N THR A 24 -14.43 12.13 -0.40
CA THR A 24 -15.12 12.38 -1.66
C THR A 24 -14.63 11.43 -2.75
N ASP A 25 -15.57 10.96 -3.57
CA ASP A 25 -15.23 10.17 -4.75
C ASP A 25 -14.51 11.04 -5.79
N ILE A 26 -13.51 10.48 -6.44
CA ILE A 26 -12.71 11.10 -7.50
C ILE A 26 -12.43 10.05 -8.57
N SER A 27 -12.35 10.46 -9.84
CA SER A 27 -12.15 9.55 -10.97
C SER A 27 -10.97 9.99 -11.83
N LEU A 28 -10.13 9.04 -12.20
CA LEU A 28 -9.13 9.19 -13.26
C LEU A 28 -9.71 8.65 -14.57
N VAL A 29 -9.85 9.52 -15.56
CA VAL A 29 -10.31 9.12 -16.90
C VAL A 29 -9.14 8.54 -17.69
N THR A 30 -9.30 7.30 -18.16
CA THR A 30 -8.31 6.61 -18.98
C THR A 30 -8.93 6.26 -20.35
N THR A 31 -8.12 5.75 -21.27
CA THR A 31 -8.58 5.33 -22.61
C THR A 31 -9.55 4.15 -22.59
N THR A 32 -9.56 3.36 -21.51
CA THR A 32 -10.42 2.16 -21.40
C THR A 32 -11.60 2.35 -20.44
N GLY A 33 -11.62 3.44 -19.67
CA GLY A 33 -12.69 3.72 -18.71
C GLY A 33 -12.20 4.57 -17.53
N LYS A 34 -13.01 4.63 -16.48
CA LYS A 34 -12.70 5.40 -15.28
C LYS A 34 -12.10 4.51 -14.20
N ILE A 35 -10.99 4.96 -13.63
CA ILE A 35 -10.45 4.41 -12.39
C ILE A 35 -10.98 5.27 -11.25
N GLU A 36 -11.71 4.64 -10.33
CA GLU A 36 -12.40 5.31 -9.24
C GLU A 36 -11.54 5.33 -7.98
N GLY A 37 -11.51 6.47 -7.31
CA GLY A 37 -10.74 6.70 -6.10
C GLY A 37 -11.56 7.40 -5.01
N SER A 38 -10.96 7.52 -3.84
CA SER A 38 -11.44 8.34 -2.73
C SER A 38 -10.34 9.30 -2.33
N LEU A 39 -10.69 10.59 -2.28
CA LEU A 39 -9.83 11.66 -1.80
C LEU A 39 -10.33 12.06 -0.42
N VAL A 40 -9.47 11.86 0.60
CA VAL A 40 -9.77 12.19 2.00
C VAL A 40 -8.88 13.34 2.42
N TYR A 41 -9.45 14.40 2.97
CA TYR A 41 -8.68 15.59 3.36
C TYR A 41 -9.38 16.37 4.48
N PRO A 42 -8.61 17.04 5.37
CA PRO A 42 -9.18 17.93 6.38
C PRO A 42 -9.73 19.21 5.73
N GLU A 43 -10.81 19.77 6.28
CA GLU A 43 -11.36 21.05 5.85
C GLU A 43 -10.49 22.21 6.32
N ILE A 44 -9.38 22.48 5.64
CA ILE A 44 -8.47 23.59 5.94
C ILE A 44 -8.21 24.45 4.71
N LYS A 45 -7.93 25.75 4.92
CA LYS A 45 -7.75 26.71 3.83
C LYS A 45 -6.33 26.76 3.25
N GLN A 46 -5.34 26.26 3.97
CA GLN A 46 -3.95 26.23 3.53
C GLN A 46 -3.66 25.04 2.64
N LYS A 47 -2.62 25.12 1.82
CA LYS A 47 -2.12 23.97 1.08
C LYS A 47 -1.53 22.93 2.04
N ILE A 48 -1.86 21.68 1.80
CA ILE A 48 -1.43 20.53 2.62
C ILE A 48 -0.73 19.48 1.78
N PRO A 49 0.12 18.64 2.38
CA PRO A 49 0.68 17.48 1.68
C PRO A 49 -0.43 16.47 1.34
N VAL A 50 -0.22 15.72 0.25
CA VAL A 50 -1.10 14.61 -0.14
C VAL A 50 -0.31 13.32 -0.29
N VAL A 51 -0.86 12.22 0.23
CA VAL A 51 -0.31 10.87 0.09
C VAL A 51 -1.14 10.08 -0.92
N LEU A 52 -0.52 9.63 -2.01
CA LEU A 52 -1.11 8.69 -2.95
C LEU A 52 -0.84 7.28 -2.46
N ILE A 53 -1.88 6.55 -2.06
CA ILE A 53 -1.80 5.21 -1.48
C ILE A 53 -2.10 4.17 -2.56
N ILE A 54 -1.16 3.24 -2.77
CA ILE A 54 -1.23 2.18 -3.77
C ILE A 54 -1.41 0.84 -3.06
N ALA A 55 -2.49 0.13 -3.37
CA ALA A 55 -2.81 -1.17 -2.78
C ALA A 55 -1.88 -2.30 -3.25
N GLY A 56 -1.83 -3.38 -2.48
CA GLY A 56 -1.07 -4.60 -2.76
C GLY A 56 -1.63 -5.45 -3.90
N SER A 57 -1.10 -6.66 -4.08
CA SER A 57 -1.38 -7.58 -5.20
C SER A 57 -2.84 -8.07 -5.26
N GLY A 58 -3.18 -8.66 -6.41
CA GLY A 58 -4.51 -9.23 -6.68
C GLY A 58 -5.62 -8.18 -6.83
N PRO A 59 -6.90 -8.57 -6.75
CA PRO A 59 -8.04 -7.67 -6.91
C PRO A 59 -8.34 -6.86 -5.65
N THR A 60 -7.29 -6.25 -5.07
CA THR A 60 -7.39 -5.45 -3.84
C THR A 60 -7.94 -4.06 -4.16
N ASP A 61 -9.01 -3.68 -3.47
CA ASP A 61 -9.67 -2.39 -3.60
C ASP A 61 -8.93 -1.26 -2.87
N ARG A 62 -9.44 -0.04 -2.99
CA ARG A 62 -8.89 1.17 -2.37
C ARG A 62 -8.83 1.13 -0.84
N ASN A 63 -9.59 0.25 -0.20
CA ASN A 63 -9.67 0.12 1.25
C ASN A 63 -8.71 -0.93 1.83
N GLY A 64 -8.04 -1.70 0.96
CA GLY A 64 -7.20 -2.84 1.33
C GLY A 64 -7.97 -4.16 1.40
N ASN A 65 -9.19 -4.22 0.83
CA ASN A 65 -10.03 -5.39 0.82
C ASN A 65 -10.01 -6.09 -0.54
N ASN A 66 -10.35 -7.38 -0.55
CA ASN A 66 -10.58 -8.15 -1.75
C ASN A 66 -11.70 -9.19 -1.48
N PRO A 67 -12.14 -9.98 -2.46
CA PRO A 67 -13.21 -10.97 -2.27
C PRO A 67 -12.98 -11.99 -1.15
N MET A 68 -11.72 -12.22 -0.73
CA MET A 68 -11.33 -13.19 0.30
C MET A 68 -10.96 -12.53 1.63
N MET A 69 -10.76 -11.20 1.67
CA MET A 69 -10.26 -10.50 2.84
C MET A 69 -10.97 -9.16 3.03
N LYS A 70 -11.30 -8.83 4.27
CA LYS A 70 -11.85 -7.53 4.64
C LYS A 70 -11.19 -7.01 5.93
N ASN A 71 -10.26 -6.06 5.79
CA ASN A 71 -9.51 -5.50 6.94
C ASN A 71 -9.54 -3.96 7.01
N ASN A 72 -9.93 -3.27 5.93
CA ASN A 72 -10.02 -1.81 5.84
C ASN A 72 -8.72 -1.05 6.18
N SER A 73 -7.56 -1.69 6.12
CA SER A 73 -6.31 -1.09 6.58
C SER A 73 -5.94 0.20 5.85
N LEU A 74 -6.08 0.23 4.52
CA LEU A 74 -5.76 1.43 3.73
C LEU A 74 -6.80 2.54 3.92
N LYS A 75 -8.06 2.20 4.16
CA LYS A 75 -9.09 3.17 4.54
C LYS A 75 -8.76 3.82 5.89
N MET A 76 -8.46 3.00 6.90
CA MET A 76 -8.08 3.50 8.23
C MET A 76 -6.85 4.40 8.18
N LEU A 77 -5.84 4.02 7.37
CA LEU A 77 -4.64 4.85 7.19
C LEU A 77 -5.00 6.21 6.58
N ALA A 78 -5.82 6.23 5.54
CA ALA A 78 -6.24 7.46 4.88
C ALA A 78 -7.01 8.41 5.82
N GLU A 79 -7.95 7.85 6.61
CA GLU A 79 -8.73 8.62 7.59
C GLU A 79 -7.85 9.17 8.72
N ALA A 80 -6.90 8.35 9.20
CA ALA A 80 -5.94 8.77 10.22
C ALA A 80 -4.98 9.87 9.72
N LEU A 81 -4.54 9.82 8.46
CA LEU A 81 -3.75 10.88 7.84
C LEU A 81 -4.54 12.19 7.77
N ALA A 82 -5.81 12.14 7.37
CA ALA A 82 -6.67 13.32 7.32
C ALA A 82 -6.91 13.94 8.70
N ALA A 83 -7.07 13.12 9.74
CA ALA A 83 -7.15 13.59 11.13
C ALA A 83 -5.87 14.31 11.60
N ASN A 84 -4.72 14.03 10.95
CA ASN A 84 -3.42 14.67 11.21
C ASN A 84 -3.05 15.75 10.18
N GLY A 85 -4.01 16.28 9.43
CA GLY A 85 -3.76 17.42 8.53
C GLY A 85 -3.16 17.06 7.16
N ILE A 86 -3.10 15.77 6.80
CA ILE A 86 -2.54 15.26 5.55
C ILE A 86 -3.66 14.72 4.67
N ALA A 87 -3.77 15.19 3.42
CA ALA A 87 -4.68 14.59 2.46
C ALA A 87 -4.18 13.22 1.99
N SER A 88 -5.11 12.36 1.58
CA SER A 88 -4.76 11.10 0.93
C SER A 88 -5.68 10.77 -0.22
N LEU A 89 -5.12 10.16 -1.27
CA LEU A 89 -5.86 9.57 -2.37
C LEU A 89 -5.58 8.07 -2.40
N ARG A 90 -6.63 7.25 -2.41
CA ARG A 90 -6.58 5.81 -2.63
C ARG A 90 -7.56 5.44 -3.74
N PHE A 91 -7.25 4.42 -4.54
CA PHE A 91 -8.04 4.09 -5.72
C PHE A 91 -8.21 2.58 -5.87
N ASP A 92 -9.31 2.17 -6.49
CA ASP A 92 -9.51 0.79 -6.92
C ASP A 92 -8.67 0.55 -8.17
N LYS A 93 -7.86 -0.50 -8.17
CA LYS A 93 -7.07 -0.85 -9.34
C LYS A 93 -7.98 -1.09 -10.55
N ARG A 94 -7.44 -0.94 -11.74
CA ARG A 94 -8.13 -1.20 -13.01
C ARG A 94 -8.84 -2.56 -12.99
N GLY A 95 -10.13 -2.58 -13.31
CA GLY A 95 -10.96 -3.78 -13.30
C GLY A 95 -11.44 -4.25 -11.93
N VAL A 96 -11.08 -3.54 -10.84
CA VAL A 96 -11.42 -3.90 -9.45
C VAL A 96 -12.53 -2.98 -8.94
N ALA A 97 -13.47 -3.52 -8.18
CA ALA A 97 -14.54 -2.81 -7.48
C ALA A 97 -15.22 -1.74 -8.34
N LYS A 98 -15.21 -0.46 -7.93
CA LYS A 98 -15.83 0.63 -8.71
C LYS A 98 -15.10 0.92 -10.04
N SER A 99 -13.85 0.50 -10.20
CA SER A 99 -13.07 0.64 -11.45
C SER A 99 -13.30 -0.47 -12.47
N ALA A 100 -14.36 -1.28 -12.32
CA ALA A 100 -14.70 -2.38 -13.23
C ALA A 100 -14.83 -1.90 -14.70
N SER A 101 -15.33 -0.67 -14.94
CA SER A 101 -15.46 -0.09 -16.27
C SER A 101 -14.13 0.20 -16.97
N ALA A 102 -13.02 0.25 -16.23
CA ALA A 102 -11.69 0.45 -16.78
C ALA A 102 -10.96 -0.87 -17.08
N ALA A 103 -11.62 -2.02 -16.90
CA ALA A 103 -11.03 -3.33 -17.20
C ALA A 103 -10.55 -3.40 -18.65
N VAL A 104 -9.43 -4.08 -18.84
CA VAL A 104 -8.94 -4.55 -20.15
C VAL A 104 -9.03 -6.07 -20.15
N ASP A 105 -8.86 -6.71 -21.31
CA ASP A 105 -8.66 -8.16 -21.32
C ASP A 105 -7.47 -8.51 -20.42
N GLU A 106 -7.59 -9.54 -19.58
CA GLU A 106 -6.55 -9.91 -18.64
C GLU A 106 -5.24 -10.27 -19.35
N SER A 107 -5.32 -10.83 -20.55
CA SER A 107 -4.17 -11.16 -21.38
C SER A 107 -3.41 -9.93 -21.92
N ASP A 108 -4.05 -8.77 -21.94
CA ASP A 108 -3.46 -7.49 -22.34
C ASP A 108 -2.89 -6.71 -21.15
N LEU A 109 -3.24 -7.11 -19.93
CA LEU A 109 -2.76 -6.43 -18.75
C LEU A 109 -1.25 -6.61 -18.57
N ARG A 110 -0.57 -5.55 -18.20
CA ARG A 110 0.88 -5.53 -17.89
C ARG A 110 1.11 -4.78 -16.58
N PHE A 111 2.24 -5.05 -15.94
CA PHE A 111 2.65 -4.33 -14.74
C PHE A 111 2.82 -2.84 -15.02
N GLU A 112 3.34 -2.50 -16.20
CA GLU A 112 3.46 -1.12 -16.69
C GLU A 112 2.11 -0.40 -16.78
N THR A 113 1.01 -1.12 -17.00
CA THR A 113 -0.34 -0.52 -16.99
C THR A 113 -0.69 0.03 -15.60
N MET A 114 -0.30 -0.70 -14.53
CA MET A 114 -0.50 -0.22 -13.16
C MET A 114 0.36 0.99 -12.84
N ILE A 115 1.59 1.02 -13.34
CA ILE A 115 2.50 2.18 -13.18
C ILE A 115 1.88 3.41 -13.87
N ASN A 116 1.42 3.27 -15.11
CA ASN A 116 0.80 4.34 -15.88
C ASN A 116 -0.47 4.89 -15.20
N ASP A 117 -1.27 4.02 -14.56
CA ASP A 117 -2.43 4.45 -13.80
C ASP A 117 -2.03 5.31 -12.58
N VAL A 118 -0.97 4.91 -11.87
CA VAL A 118 -0.42 5.70 -10.76
C VAL A 118 0.15 7.03 -11.24
N GLU A 119 0.84 7.05 -12.37
CA GLU A 119 1.34 8.28 -12.98
C GLU A 119 0.20 9.23 -13.38
N GLY A 120 -0.91 8.69 -13.88
CA GLY A 120 -2.13 9.47 -14.16
C GLY A 120 -2.70 10.12 -12.89
N TRP A 121 -2.70 9.42 -11.77
CA TRP A 121 -3.09 9.99 -10.47
C TRP A 121 -2.11 11.05 -9.97
N ILE A 122 -0.80 10.86 -10.18
CA ILE A 122 0.23 11.88 -9.88
C ILE A 122 -0.03 13.14 -10.70
N ASP A 123 -0.32 13.00 -12.00
CA ASP A 123 -0.64 14.13 -12.88
C ASP A 123 -1.90 14.88 -12.44
N LEU A 124 -2.91 14.16 -11.96
CA LEU A 124 -4.13 14.77 -11.44
C LEU A 124 -3.85 15.54 -10.15
N LEU A 125 -3.14 14.94 -9.20
CA LEU A 125 -2.80 15.57 -7.92
C LEU A 125 -1.86 16.77 -8.09
N SER A 126 -0.92 16.73 -9.04
CA SER A 126 0.04 17.82 -9.29
C SER A 126 -0.63 19.11 -9.79
N LYS A 127 -1.82 18.99 -10.40
CA LYS A 127 -2.61 20.11 -10.91
C LYS A 127 -3.59 20.66 -9.88
N ASP A 128 -3.76 19.99 -8.74
CA ASP A 128 -4.69 20.40 -7.69
C ASP A 128 -4.03 21.40 -6.73
N ASN A 129 -4.49 22.63 -6.77
CA ASN A 129 -3.93 23.72 -5.96
C ASN A 129 -4.12 23.57 -4.44
N ARG A 130 -4.90 22.58 -3.99
CA ARG A 130 -5.05 22.27 -2.56
C ARG A 130 -3.80 21.63 -1.97
N PHE A 131 -2.96 21.01 -2.80
CA PHE A 131 -1.81 20.24 -2.33
C PHE A 131 -0.50 20.99 -2.45
N SER A 132 0.36 20.85 -1.44
CA SER A 132 1.70 21.45 -1.40
C SER A 132 2.76 20.54 -2.00
N GLU A 133 2.66 19.24 -1.75
CA GLU A 133 3.58 18.21 -2.23
C GLU A 133 2.89 16.84 -2.30
N ILE A 134 3.42 15.95 -3.14
CA ILE A 134 2.94 14.59 -3.32
C ILE A 134 3.95 13.62 -2.71
N THR A 135 3.47 12.78 -1.79
CA THR A 135 4.15 11.59 -1.31
C THR A 135 3.47 10.36 -1.91
N VAL A 136 4.21 9.42 -2.45
CA VAL A 136 3.68 8.12 -2.89
C VAL A 136 3.94 7.10 -1.79
N LEU A 137 2.89 6.39 -1.36
CA LEU A 137 2.95 5.28 -0.42
C LEU A 137 2.45 4.02 -1.11
N GLY A 138 3.35 3.05 -1.27
CA GLY A 138 3.01 1.75 -1.85
C GLY A 138 2.99 0.65 -0.79
N HIS A 139 1.90 -0.11 -0.73
CA HIS A 139 1.76 -1.27 0.14
C HIS A 139 2.01 -2.56 -0.65
N SER A 140 2.88 -3.44 -0.13
CA SER A 140 3.15 -4.76 -0.74
C SER A 140 3.59 -4.63 -2.22
N GLU A 141 2.92 -5.27 -3.20
CA GLU A 141 3.15 -5.06 -4.65
C GLU A 141 3.10 -3.57 -5.02
N GLY A 142 2.18 -2.81 -4.41
CA GLY A 142 2.07 -1.37 -4.61
C GLY A 142 3.34 -0.61 -4.28
N SER A 143 4.23 -1.15 -3.44
CA SER A 143 5.56 -0.60 -3.18
C SER A 143 6.42 -0.59 -4.45
N THR A 144 6.49 -1.69 -5.19
CA THR A 144 7.26 -1.74 -6.45
C THR A 144 6.67 -0.81 -7.52
N ILE A 145 5.33 -0.78 -7.64
CA ILE A 145 4.64 0.17 -8.54
C ILE A 145 4.97 1.61 -8.14
N GLY A 146 4.89 1.90 -6.84
CA GLY A 146 5.19 3.21 -6.28
C GLY A 146 6.64 3.65 -6.48
N MET A 147 7.62 2.75 -6.37
CA MET A 147 9.02 3.03 -6.66
C MET A 147 9.21 3.53 -8.10
N LEU A 148 8.61 2.83 -9.06
CA LEU A 148 8.70 3.17 -10.48
C LEU A 148 8.01 4.52 -10.77
N ALA A 149 6.78 4.71 -10.31
CA ALA A 149 6.06 5.95 -10.49
C ALA A 149 6.72 7.14 -9.76
N SER A 150 7.41 6.88 -8.65
CA SER A 150 8.12 7.91 -7.87
C SER A 150 9.41 8.41 -8.52
N GLN A 151 9.85 7.87 -9.64
CA GLN A 151 10.96 8.44 -10.41
C GLN A 151 10.57 9.79 -11.04
N ARG A 152 9.30 10.14 -11.10
CA ARG A 152 8.78 11.43 -11.56
C ARG A 152 9.16 12.57 -10.61
N SER A 153 9.41 13.76 -11.15
CA SER A 153 9.83 14.97 -10.43
C SER A 153 8.73 15.58 -9.54
N GLU A 154 7.45 15.31 -9.86
CA GLU A 154 6.28 15.76 -9.12
C GLU A 154 6.18 15.09 -7.74
N VAL A 155 6.67 13.85 -7.61
CA VAL A 155 6.73 13.13 -6.34
C VAL A 155 7.90 13.63 -5.52
N LYS A 156 7.62 14.09 -4.30
CA LYS A 156 8.65 14.65 -3.40
C LYS A 156 9.20 13.63 -2.41
N LYS A 157 8.39 12.67 -1.99
CA LYS A 157 8.77 11.62 -1.03
C LYS A 157 8.18 10.28 -1.43
N TYR A 158 8.81 9.20 -1.01
CA TYR A 158 8.35 7.85 -1.27
C TYR A 158 8.34 7.01 0.02
N ILE A 159 7.28 6.22 0.22
CA ILE A 159 7.12 5.29 1.36
C ILE A 159 6.89 3.89 0.81
N SER A 160 7.75 2.95 1.20
CA SER A 160 7.56 1.51 1.02
C SER A 160 6.96 0.94 2.31
N LEU A 161 5.72 0.49 2.27
CA LEU A 161 5.02 -0.10 3.40
C LEU A 161 4.82 -1.59 3.16
N ALA A 162 5.48 -2.44 3.97
CA ALA A 162 5.47 -3.90 3.80
C ALA A 162 5.82 -4.33 2.36
N GLY A 163 6.78 -3.63 1.74
CA GLY A 163 7.17 -3.82 0.35
C GLY A 163 8.26 -4.88 0.17
N PRO A 164 8.20 -5.72 -0.91
CA PRO A 164 9.22 -6.72 -1.16
C PRO A 164 10.58 -6.09 -1.48
N GLY A 165 11.65 -6.69 -0.96
CA GLY A 165 13.05 -6.34 -1.24
C GLY A 165 13.71 -7.22 -2.28
N VAL A 166 12.95 -8.15 -2.90
CA VAL A 166 13.43 -9.04 -3.96
C VAL A 166 12.42 -9.04 -5.11
N MET A 167 12.86 -9.50 -6.28
CA MET A 167 11.99 -9.66 -7.44
C MET A 167 10.77 -10.51 -7.10
N ALA A 168 9.61 -10.17 -7.66
CA ALA A 168 8.34 -10.86 -7.38
C ALA A 168 8.40 -12.37 -7.67
N SER A 169 9.20 -12.82 -8.66
CA SER A 169 9.44 -14.24 -8.93
C SER A 169 10.06 -15.00 -7.74
N HIS A 170 10.95 -14.34 -7.00
CA HIS A 170 11.55 -14.91 -5.78
C HIS A 170 10.56 -14.82 -4.62
N LYS A 171 9.93 -13.66 -4.42
CA LYS A 171 9.00 -13.45 -3.30
C LYS A 171 7.81 -14.40 -3.32
N ILE A 172 7.20 -14.62 -4.48
CA ILE A 172 6.10 -15.58 -4.62
C ILE A 172 6.55 -16.99 -4.27
N LYS A 173 7.77 -17.42 -4.67
CA LYS A 173 8.30 -18.72 -4.29
C LYS A 173 8.54 -18.84 -2.78
N GLU A 174 9.09 -17.81 -2.14
CA GLU A 174 9.27 -17.76 -0.69
C GLU A 174 7.94 -17.91 0.04
N GLN A 175 6.92 -17.14 -0.37
CA GLN A 175 5.58 -17.21 0.20
C GLN A 175 4.94 -18.59 0.04
N LEU A 176 5.04 -19.20 -1.14
CA LEU A 176 4.50 -20.53 -1.41
C LEU A 176 5.27 -21.61 -0.61
N ALA A 177 6.57 -21.47 -0.45
CA ALA A 177 7.37 -22.43 0.33
C ALA A 177 6.95 -22.47 1.80
N VAL A 178 6.52 -21.33 2.36
CA VAL A 178 6.05 -21.23 3.75
C VAL A 178 4.57 -21.60 3.86
N GLN A 179 3.71 -21.04 3.02
CA GLN A 179 2.26 -21.13 3.18
C GLN A 179 1.63 -22.35 2.48
N ALA A 180 2.28 -22.88 1.46
CA ALA A 180 1.76 -23.95 0.62
C ALA A 180 2.89 -24.81 0.02
N SER A 181 3.80 -25.31 0.86
CA SER A 181 4.99 -26.06 0.44
C SER A 181 4.68 -27.27 -0.46
N PHE A 182 3.50 -27.87 -0.28
CA PHE A 182 3.06 -29.04 -1.05
C PHE A 182 2.86 -28.77 -2.54
N ILE A 183 2.70 -27.49 -2.95
CA ILE A 183 2.55 -27.12 -4.38
C ILE A 183 3.87 -26.68 -5.02
N MET A 184 4.95 -26.52 -4.25
CA MET A 184 6.22 -25.96 -4.75
C MET A 184 6.86 -26.78 -5.85
N GLU A 185 6.74 -28.12 -5.81
CA GLU A 185 7.27 -29.00 -6.85
C GLU A 185 6.67 -28.66 -8.24
N GLN A 186 5.39 -28.28 -8.28
CA GLN A 186 4.71 -27.91 -9.51
C GLN A 186 4.81 -26.41 -9.80
N ALA A 187 4.77 -25.55 -8.78
CA ALA A 187 4.83 -24.12 -8.94
C ALA A 187 6.22 -23.60 -9.35
N GLY A 188 7.27 -24.18 -8.80
CA GLY A 188 8.65 -23.75 -9.05
C GLY A 188 9.00 -23.65 -10.53
N PRO A 189 8.90 -24.75 -11.31
CA PRO A 189 9.19 -24.74 -12.75
C PRO A 189 8.34 -23.77 -13.56
N ILE A 190 7.07 -23.59 -13.18
CA ILE A 190 6.16 -22.61 -13.84
C ILE A 190 6.66 -21.21 -13.59
N LEU A 191 6.94 -20.84 -12.33
CA LEU A 191 7.43 -19.51 -11.98
C LEU A 191 8.79 -19.22 -12.62
N ASP A 192 9.68 -20.23 -12.74
CA ASP A 192 10.96 -20.09 -13.45
C ASP A 192 10.76 -19.84 -14.95
N SER A 193 9.82 -20.55 -15.58
CA SER A 193 9.47 -20.32 -16.98
C SER A 193 8.93 -18.89 -17.21
N LEU A 194 8.04 -18.43 -16.32
CA LEU A 194 7.49 -17.06 -16.39
C LEU A 194 8.59 -16.01 -16.15
N ALA A 195 9.52 -16.26 -15.22
CA ALA A 195 10.65 -15.37 -14.98
C ALA A 195 11.61 -15.28 -16.18
N ALA A 196 11.71 -16.37 -16.95
CA ALA A 196 12.43 -16.39 -18.22
C ALA A 196 11.63 -15.76 -19.39
N GLY A 197 10.41 -15.29 -19.16
CA GLY A 197 9.56 -14.65 -20.17
C GLY A 197 8.74 -15.62 -21.02
N HIS A 198 8.63 -16.89 -20.62
CA HIS A 198 7.93 -17.93 -21.39
C HIS A 198 6.53 -18.21 -20.83
N ILE A 199 5.55 -18.26 -21.73
CA ILE A 199 4.17 -18.65 -21.41
C ILE A 199 4.08 -20.17 -21.19
N VAL A 200 3.42 -20.58 -20.11
CA VAL A 200 3.12 -21.95 -19.77
C VAL A 200 1.66 -22.26 -20.08
N LYS A 201 1.40 -23.12 -21.07
CA LYS A 201 0.02 -23.42 -21.53
C LYS A 201 -0.73 -24.31 -20.56
N GLU A 202 -0.05 -25.34 -20.05
CA GLU A 202 -0.66 -26.33 -19.15
C GLU A 202 -0.31 -25.97 -17.70
N VAL A 203 -1.29 -25.49 -16.97
CA VAL A 203 -1.17 -25.09 -15.57
C VAL A 203 -2.05 -25.99 -14.72
N PRO A 204 -1.52 -26.65 -13.69
CA PRO A 204 -2.31 -27.45 -12.76
C PRO A 204 -3.47 -26.61 -12.14
N PRO A 205 -4.66 -27.22 -11.91
CA PRO A 205 -5.82 -26.50 -11.39
C PRO A 205 -5.54 -25.71 -10.11
N MET A 206 -4.73 -26.23 -9.20
CA MET A 206 -4.37 -25.57 -7.93
C MET A 206 -3.52 -24.31 -8.11
N LEU A 207 -2.88 -24.13 -9.28
CA LEU A 207 -2.03 -22.99 -9.60
C LEU A 207 -2.74 -21.95 -10.49
N LEU A 208 -3.99 -22.18 -10.90
CA LEU A 208 -4.72 -21.24 -11.76
C LEU A 208 -4.95 -19.88 -11.13
N SER A 209 -5.05 -19.81 -9.80
CA SER A 209 -5.18 -18.53 -9.08
C SER A 209 -3.96 -17.64 -9.26
N ILE A 210 -2.77 -18.25 -9.44
CA ILE A 210 -1.48 -17.54 -9.51
C ILE A 210 -0.97 -17.46 -10.95
N ALA A 211 -1.16 -18.51 -11.77
CA ALA A 211 -0.47 -18.65 -13.06
C ALA A 211 -1.39 -19.07 -14.22
N ARG A 212 -2.71 -18.83 -14.15
CA ARG A 212 -3.60 -19.08 -15.31
C ARG A 212 -3.09 -18.37 -16.57
N PRO A 213 -3.26 -18.95 -17.75
CA PRO A 213 -2.66 -18.42 -18.99
C PRO A 213 -2.93 -16.92 -19.23
N SER A 214 -4.14 -16.44 -18.91
CA SER A 214 -4.53 -15.05 -19.11
C SER A 214 -3.77 -14.04 -18.22
N VAL A 215 -3.34 -14.44 -17.02
CA VAL A 215 -2.59 -13.54 -16.11
C VAL A 215 -1.06 -13.57 -16.33
N GLN A 216 -0.56 -14.58 -17.05
CA GLN A 216 0.89 -14.76 -17.22
C GLN A 216 1.59 -13.57 -17.89
N PRO A 217 1.00 -12.88 -18.91
CA PRO A 217 1.62 -11.67 -19.46
C PRO A 217 1.86 -10.57 -18.42
N TYR A 218 0.93 -10.40 -17.47
CA TYR A 218 1.10 -9.49 -16.35
C TYR A 218 2.26 -9.92 -15.45
N ILE A 219 2.29 -11.19 -15.05
CA ILE A 219 3.33 -11.75 -14.17
C ILE A 219 4.71 -11.65 -14.83
N ILE A 220 4.84 -12.00 -16.09
CA ILE A 220 6.09 -11.88 -16.86
C ILE A 220 6.56 -10.42 -16.87
N SER A 221 5.66 -9.47 -17.08
CA SER A 221 6.01 -8.05 -17.06
C SER A 221 6.43 -7.56 -15.67
N TRP A 222 5.78 -8.04 -14.61
CA TRP A 222 6.14 -7.74 -13.22
C TRP A 222 7.51 -8.29 -12.83
N PHE A 223 7.81 -9.54 -13.22
CA PHE A 223 9.08 -10.21 -12.90
C PHE A 223 10.32 -9.55 -13.50
N LYS A 224 10.18 -8.55 -14.37
CA LYS A 224 11.30 -7.75 -14.90
C LYS A 224 11.87 -6.75 -13.89
N TYR A 225 11.10 -6.38 -12.86
CA TYR A 225 11.47 -5.31 -11.95
C TYR A 225 12.10 -5.87 -10.68
N ASP A 226 13.31 -5.39 -10.38
CA ASP A 226 14.01 -5.65 -9.14
C ASP A 226 13.82 -4.44 -8.21
N PRO A 227 13.12 -4.60 -7.06
CA PRO A 227 12.89 -3.50 -6.14
C PRO A 227 14.18 -2.84 -5.64
N GLN A 228 15.29 -3.58 -5.50
CA GLN A 228 16.57 -3.02 -5.10
C GLN A 228 17.14 -2.08 -6.17
N VAL A 229 17.01 -2.45 -7.44
CA VAL A 229 17.42 -1.60 -8.56
C VAL A 229 16.54 -0.36 -8.67
N GLU A 230 15.23 -0.52 -8.45
CA GLU A 230 14.28 0.58 -8.61
C GLU A 230 14.37 1.61 -7.46
N ILE A 231 14.50 1.15 -6.21
CA ILE A 231 14.66 2.07 -5.07
C ILE A 231 16.00 2.82 -5.13
N ALA A 232 17.04 2.20 -5.67
CA ALA A 232 18.36 2.84 -5.82
C ALA A 232 18.34 4.04 -6.78
N LYS A 233 17.38 4.11 -7.71
CA LYS A 233 17.22 5.24 -8.66
C LYS A 233 16.56 6.46 -8.02
N LEU A 234 15.95 6.33 -6.85
CA LEU A 234 15.23 7.42 -6.21
C LEU A 234 16.19 8.38 -5.50
N ASP A 235 16.27 9.62 -5.96
CA ASP A 235 17.03 10.71 -5.32
C ASP A 235 16.08 11.68 -4.59
N LYS A 236 15.33 11.17 -3.65
CA LYS A 236 14.36 11.88 -2.79
C LYS A 236 14.30 11.20 -1.42
N PRO A 237 13.70 11.84 -0.40
CA PRO A 237 13.46 11.17 0.87
C PRO A 237 12.64 9.88 0.70
N ILE A 238 13.12 8.80 1.33
CA ILE A 238 12.52 7.46 1.28
C ILE A 238 12.33 6.98 2.71
N LEU A 239 11.16 6.39 2.98
CA LEU A 239 10.87 5.67 4.21
C LEU A 239 10.48 4.23 3.86
N VAL A 240 11.15 3.26 4.47
CA VAL A 240 10.82 1.84 4.41
C VAL A 240 10.23 1.44 5.76
N ILE A 241 9.02 0.90 5.76
CA ILE A 241 8.32 0.46 6.96
C ILE A 241 8.02 -1.03 6.84
N GLN A 242 8.38 -1.81 7.87
CA GLN A 242 8.14 -3.24 7.93
C GLN A 242 7.70 -3.68 9.31
N GLY A 243 6.77 -4.63 9.38
CA GLY A 243 6.30 -5.22 10.63
C GLY A 243 7.02 -6.53 10.96
N THR A 244 7.22 -6.82 12.26
CA THR A 244 7.93 -8.03 12.69
C THR A 244 7.09 -9.31 12.59
N THR A 245 5.76 -9.19 12.57
CA THR A 245 4.82 -10.32 12.44
C THR A 245 4.19 -10.44 11.05
N ASP A 246 4.79 -9.78 10.05
CA ASP A 246 4.38 -9.92 8.66
C ASP A 246 4.78 -11.30 8.12
N ILE A 247 3.78 -12.10 7.71
CA ILE A 247 3.96 -13.45 7.17
C ILE A 247 4.14 -13.49 5.65
N GLN A 248 4.09 -12.34 4.96
CA GLN A 248 4.21 -12.25 3.50
C GLN A 248 5.52 -11.62 3.06
N VAL A 249 5.96 -10.57 3.77
CA VAL A 249 7.19 -9.82 3.50
C VAL A 249 8.00 -9.75 4.78
N SER A 250 9.26 -10.09 4.71
CA SER A 250 10.12 -10.21 5.88
C SER A 250 10.88 -8.91 6.21
N ILE A 251 11.46 -8.84 7.40
CA ILE A 251 12.41 -7.77 7.78
C ILE A 251 13.61 -7.75 6.81
N ASP A 252 14.07 -8.92 6.36
CA ASP A 252 15.18 -9.02 5.40
C ASP A 252 14.87 -8.32 4.06
N ASP A 253 13.59 -8.29 3.63
CA ASP A 253 13.18 -7.48 2.48
C ASP A 253 13.41 -5.98 2.71
N ALA A 254 13.00 -5.48 3.87
CA ALA A 254 13.19 -4.08 4.24
C ALA A 254 14.69 -3.71 4.37
N ASP A 255 15.49 -4.61 4.94
CA ASP A 255 16.94 -4.46 5.02
C ASP A 255 17.60 -4.41 3.63
N LYS A 256 17.15 -5.23 2.68
CA LYS A 256 17.62 -5.20 1.28
C LYS A 256 17.28 -3.86 0.62
N LEU A 257 16.08 -3.34 0.81
CA LEU A 257 15.70 -2.02 0.29
C LEU A 257 16.55 -0.91 0.90
N LYS A 258 16.78 -0.95 2.22
CA LYS A 258 17.65 0.00 2.92
C LYS A 258 19.10 -0.06 2.44
N LYS A 259 19.63 -1.26 2.19
CA LYS A 259 20.97 -1.45 1.63
C LYS A 259 21.09 -0.90 0.21
N ALA A 260 20.06 -1.11 -0.61
CA ALA A 260 20.04 -0.65 -2.00
C ALA A 260 19.99 0.89 -2.10
N ASN A 261 19.34 1.56 -1.13
CA ASN A 261 19.38 3.02 -1.03
C ASN A 261 19.73 3.43 0.39
N SER A 262 21.01 3.73 0.63
CA SER A 262 21.53 4.08 1.96
C SER A 262 20.91 5.35 2.57
N LYS A 263 20.31 6.23 1.76
CA LYS A 263 19.62 7.44 2.21
C LYS A 263 18.22 7.13 2.76
N ALA A 264 17.62 5.97 2.46
CA ALA A 264 16.30 5.60 2.97
C ALA A 264 16.32 5.53 4.51
N GLN A 265 15.24 5.97 5.15
CA GLN A 265 14.95 5.68 6.55
C GLN A 265 14.34 4.27 6.62
N LEU A 266 14.63 3.54 7.69
CA LEU A 266 14.08 2.19 7.94
C LEU A 266 13.42 2.18 9.31
N GLU A 267 12.15 1.82 9.35
CA GLU A 267 11.36 1.67 10.56
C GLU A 267 10.81 0.25 10.65
N ILE A 268 11.24 -0.48 11.67
CA ILE A 268 10.72 -1.81 12.00
C ILE A 268 9.72 -1.68 13.14
N ILE A 269 8.46 -2.03 12.86
CA ILE A 269 7.36 -1.91 13.83
C ILE A 269 7.09 -3.28 14.45
N GLU A 270 7.38 -3.39 15.73
CA GLU A 270 7.15 -4.61 16.50
C GLU A 270 5.67 -4.99 16.53
N ASN A 271 5.35 -6.27 16.33
CA ASN A 271 3.98 -6.80 16.33
C ASN A 271 3.04 -6.21 15.26
N MET A 272 3.56 -5.60 14.21
CA MET A 272 2.77 -5.21 13.04
C MET A 272 2.80 -6.32 11.99
N ASN A 273 1.62 -6.72 11.51
CA ASN A 273 1.50 -7.70 10.44
C ASN A 273 1.33 -7.05 9.05
N HIS A 274 1.18 -7.89 8.00
CA HIS A 274 1.06 -7.42 6.62
C HIS A 274 -0.14 -6.51 6.36
N VAL A 275 -1.27 -6.71 7.06
CA VAL A 275 -2.46 -5.87 6.95
C VAL A 275 -2.48 -4.73 7.97
N LEU A 276 -1.31 -4.37 8.50
CA LEU A 276 -1.04 -3.19 9.33
C LEU A 276 -1.73 -3.22 10.70
N LYS A 277 -2.05 -4.41 11.19
CA LYS A 277 -2.70 -4.61 12.50
C LYS A 277 -1.69 -5.01 13.57
N GLU A 278 -2.02 -4.73 14.83
CA GLU A 278 -1.24 -5.21 15.96
C GLU A 278 -1.58 -6.66 16.24
N ILE A 279 -0.65 -7.55 15.98
CA ILE A 279 -0.77 -8.99 16.19
C ILE A 279 0.53 -9.53 16.76
N GLY A 280 0.42 -10.35 17.83
CA GLY A 280 1.56 -11.09 18.37
C GLY A 280 2.04 -12.21 17.43
N GLU A 281 2.79 -13.15 17.98
CA GLU A 281 3.41 -14.25 17.21
C GLU A 281 2.43 -15.40 16.86
N ASP A 282 1.18 -15.36 17.37
CA ASP A 282 0.20 -16.42 17.09
C ASP A 282 -0.27 -16.34 15.63
N GLU A 283 -0.02 -17.43 14.87
CA GLU A 283 -0.33 -17.50 13.44
C GLU A 283 -1.83 -17.49 13.18
N ALA A 284 -2.64 -18.11 14.04
CA ALA A 284 -4.09 -18.15 13.87
C ALA A 284 -4.71 -16.77 14.07
N ASP A 285 -4.27 -16.02 15.08
CA ASP A 285 -4.68 -14.64 15.31
C ASP A 285 -4.24 -13.75 14.14
N ASN A 286 -3.02 -13.97 13.61
CA ASN A 286 -2.51 -13.25 12.46
C ASN A 286 -3.42 -13.45 11.24
N MET A 287 -3.74 -14.69 10.90
CA MET A 287 -4.63 -15.01 9.78
C MET A 287 -6.06 -14.46 9.97
N GLN A 288 -6.60 -14.49 11.19
CA GLN A 288 -7.93 -13.93 11.49
C GLN A 288 -7.99 -12.42 11.29
N SER A 289 -6.91 -11.71 11.57
CA SER A 289 -6.84 -10.25 11.42
C SER A 289 -7.07 -9.77 9.98
N TYR A 290 -6.78 -10.60 8.99
CA TYR A 290 -7.02 -10.29 7.57
C TYR A 290 -8.51 -10.13 7.25
N ASN A 291 -9.39 -10.70 8.07
CA ASN A 291 -10.84 -10.61 7.96
C ASN A 291 -11.51 -9.86 9.12
N ASN A 292 -10.76 -9.01 9.82
CA ASN A 292 -11.30 -8.22 10.90
C ASN A 292 -11.18 -6.72 10.62
N PRO A 293 -12.18 -6.09 9.98
CA PRO A 293 -12.19 -4.68 9.64
C PRO A 293 -12.31 -3.74 10.86
N GLU A 294 -12.62 -4.27 12.04
CA GLU A 294 -12.77 -3.49 13.28
C GLU A 294 -11.43 -3.39 14.07
N LEU A 295 -10.47 -4.26 13.79
CA LEU A 295 -9.14 -4.13 14.40
C LEU A 295 -8.50 -2.81 13.98
N PRO A 296 -7.99 -2.02 14.94
CA PRO A 296 -7.30 -0.77 14.63
C PRO A 296 -5.97 -1.06 13.92
N LEU A 297 -5.42 -0.03 13.27
CA LEU A 297 -4.04 -0.06 12.81
C LEU A 297 -3.08 -0.19 14.01
N LYS A 298 -1.92 -0.79 13.74
CA LYS A 298 -0.83 -0.84 14.73
C LYS A 298 -0.49 0.56 15.23
N ASN A 299 -0.46 0.72 16.55
CA ASN A 299 -0.07 1.97 17.19
C ASN A 299 1.33 2.42 16.74
N GLY A 300 1.50 3.72 16.50
CA GLY A 300 2.74 4.32 16.04
C GLY A 300 2.93 4.32 14.52
N LEU A 301 2.24 3.45 13.76
CA LEU A 301 2.36 3.45 12.29
C LEU A 301 1.98 4.80 11.67
N VAL A 302 0.85 5.35 12.11
CA VAL A 302 0.35 6.64 11.59
C VAL A 302 1.31 7.76 11.95
N ASP A 303 1.82 7.79 13.17
CA ASP A 303 2.74 8.83 13.65
C ASP A 303 4.03 8.85 12.84
N ILE A 304 4.60 7.68 12.53
CA ILE A 304 5.80 7.53 11.68
C ILE A 304 5.54 8.10 10.28
N VAL A 305 4.40 7.77 9.67
CA VAL A 305 4.05 8.28 8.33
C VAL A 305 3.82 9.79 8.37
N VAL A 306 3.10 10.29 9.38
CA VAL A 306 2.82 11.73 9.57
C VAL A 306 4.10 12.52 9.77
N GLU A 307 5.00 12.05 10.60
CA GLU A 307 6.30 12.68 10.83
C GLU A 307 7.11 12.75 9.54
N PHE A 308 7.23 11.64 8.81
CA PHE A 308 7.98 11.60 7.55
C PHE A 308 7.39 12.53 6.48
N VAL A 309 6.07 12.57 6.33
CA VAL A 309 5.38 13.44 5.34
C VAL A 309 5.60 14.91 5.69
N ASN A 310 5.58 15.29 6.97
CA ASN A 310 5.71 16.68 7.41
C ASN A 310 7.16 17.16 7.53
N ASN A 311 8.15 16.28 7.63
CA ASN A 311 9.57 16.67 7.68
C ASN A 311 9.99 17.34 6.36
N LYS A 312 10.72 18.46 6.45
CA LYS A 312 11.22 19.24 5.29
C LYS A 312 12.52 18.68 4.75
#